data_213dda56416b958ae1755be647601507
#
_entry.id   213dda56416b958ae1755be647601507
#
_cell.length_a   1.000
_cell.length_b   1.000
_cell.length_c   1.000
_cell.angle_alpha   90.00
_cell.angle_beta   90.00
_cell.angle_gamma   90.00
#
_symmetry.space_group_name_H-M   'P 1'
#
loop_
_entity.id
_entity.type
_entity.pdbx_description
1 polymer ?
#
loop_
_entity_poly.entity_id
_entity_poly.type
_entity_poly.pdbx_seq_one_letter_code
_entity_poly.pdbx_strand_id
1 'polypeptide(L)'
;MTTRSGTARYEGFGKDGRGHLSTQSGVLEDQFYGFGTRFGDEPGTNPEELLAAAHAGCFTMALSFALARAGHSDGTLETEAKVTLDKDGDGFTITKSALTLAAKIPGIDKAEFERLAAEAKAGCPVSKLFKAEITLEHTLES
;
A
#
# COMPACT_ATOMS: atom_id res chain seq x y z
N MET A 1 -10.60 18.10 8.17
CA MET A 1 -10.35 17.65 6.79
C MET A 1 -8.89 17.87 6.43
N THR A 2 -8.30 16.92 5.74
CA THR A 2 -6.88 16.94 5.41
C THR A 2 -6.71 16.69 3.91
N THR A 3 -5.89 17.53 3.26
CA THR A 3 -5.58 17.40 1.84
C THR A 3 -4.08 17.31 1.65
N ARG A 4 -3.64 16.37 0.86
CA ARG A 4 -2.23 16.18 0.50
C ARG A 4 -2.10 16.13 -1.01
N SER A 5 -0.97 16.57 -1.55
CA SER A 5 -0.79 16.64 -2.99
C SER A 5 0.45 15.91 -3.46
N GLY A 6 0.40 15.50 -4.72
CA GLY A 6 1.52 14.98 -5.46
C GLY A 6 1.50 15.56 -6.85
N THR A 7 2.64 15.60 -7.51
CA THR A 7 2.78 16.15 -8.86
C THR A 7 3.53 15.21 -9.76
N ALA A 8 3.25 15.29 -11.05
CA ALA A 8 3.95 14.54 -12.06
C ALA A 8 4.28 15.43 -13.25
N ARG A 9 5.47 15.25 -13.80
CA ARG A 9 5.90 15.90 -15.05
C ARG A 9 6.38 14.80 -16.01
N TYR A 10 6.03 14.92 -17.28
CA TYR A 10 6.45 13.95 -18.30
C TYR A 10 7.02 14.69 -19.49
N GLU A 11 8.26 14.41 -19.83
CA GLU A 11 8.97 15.06 -20.94
C GLU A 11 9.18 14.06 -22.07
N GLY A 12 8.86 14.47 -23.31
CA GLY A 12 8.63 13.53 -24.39
C GLY A 12 7.35 12.78 -24.14
N PHE A 13 6.94 11.89 -25.03
CA PHE A 13 5.67 11.18 -24.84
C PHE A 13 5.82 9.69 -25.11
N GLY A 14 4.96 8.92 -24.47
CA GLY A 14 4.88 7.50 -24.66
C GLY A 14 6.07 6.76 -24.07
N LYS A 15 6.45 5.69 -24.74
CA LYS A 15 7.45 4.75 -24.25
C LYS A 15 8.84 5.37 -24.07
N ASP A 16 9.19 6.33 -24.92
CA ASP A 16 10.51 6.96 -24.90
C ASP A 16 10.57 8.22 -24.03
N GLY A 17 9.44 8.62 -23.46
CA GLY A 17 9.39 9.77 -22.57
C GLY A 17 9.96 9.47 -21.20
N ARG A 18 10.15 10.53 -20.41
CA ARG A 18 10.67 10.43 -19.05
C ARG A 18 9.77 11.18 -18.09
N GLY A 19 9.33 10.50 -17.06
CA GLY A 19 8.48 11.08 -16.04
C GLY A 19 9.21 11.32 -14.73
N HIS A 20 8.67 12.23 -13.95
CA HIS A 20 9.18 12.53 -12.60
C HIS A 20 8.01 12.76 -11.66
N LEU A 21 8.10 12.20 -10.48
CA LEU A 21 7.07 12.30 -9.45
C LEU A 21 7.62 13.02 -8.24
N SER A 22 6.78 13.85 -7.64
CA SER A 22 7.12 14.55 -6.40
C SER A 22 5.92 14.52 -5.46
N THR A 23 6.20 14.55 -4.16
CA THR A 23 5.17 14.65 -3.12
C THR A 23 5.28 15.99 -2.42
N GLN A 24 4.16 16.44 -1.86
CA GLN A 24 4.09 17.70 -1.11
C GLN A 24 5.14 17.78 0.00
N SER A 25 5.40 16.66 0.68
CA SER A 25 6.37 16.60 1.77
C SER A 25 7.81 16.67 1.33
N GLY A 26 8.09 16.43 0.03
CA GLY A 26 9.45 16.32 -0.48
C GLY A 26 10.08 14.94 -0.25
N VAL A 27 9.37 14.00 0.35
CA VAL A 27 9.88 12.63 0.53
C VAL A 27 10.20 12.01 -0.82
N LEU A 28 9.34 12.26 -1.83
CA LEU A 28 9.70 12.03 -3.23
C LEU A 28 9.92 13.38 -3.86
N GLU A 29 11.08 13.58 -4.47
CA GLU A 29 11.42 14.82 -5.16
C GLU A 29 12.00 14.48 -6.51
N ASP A 30 11.26 14.79 -7.58
CA ASP A 30 11.67 14.51 -8.97
C ASP A 30 12.12 13.06 -9.18
N GLN A 31 11.42 12.10 -8.61
CA GLN A 31 11.78 10.70 -8.74
C GLN A 31 11.37 10.17 -10.11
N PHE A 32 12.31 9.53 -10.78
CA PHE A 32 12.12 9.01 -12.13
C PHE A 32 11.08 7.89 -12.17
N TYR A 33 10.19 7.98 -13.16
CA TYR A 33 9.33 6.88 -13.54
C TYR A 33 9.11 6.92 -15.07
N GLY A 34 8.72 5.80 -15.64
CA GLY A 34 8.46 5.71 -17.05
C GLY A 34 8.02 4.32 -17.43
N PHE A 35 8.04 4.03 -18.72
CA PHE A 35 7.64 2.72 -19.23
C PHE A 35 8.47 1.59 -18.60
N GLY A 36 9.81 1.77 -18.57
CA GLY A 36 10.72 0.75 -18.06
C GLY A 36 10.61 0.49 -16.57
N THR A 37 10.27 1.51 -15.77
CA THR A 37 10.10 1.35 -14.32
C THR A 37 8.76 0.72 -13.98
N ARG A 38 7.78 0.84 -14.86
CA ARG A 38 6.43 0.32 -14.62
C ARG A 38 6.24 -1.09 -15.17
N PHE A 39 6.76 -1.36 -16.36
CA PHE A 39 6.56 -2.61 -17.07
C PHE A 39 7.83 -3.45 -17.23
N GLY A 40 8.97 -2.97 -16.77
CA GLY A 40 10.25 -3.67 -16.84
C GLY A 40 11.03 -3.52 -15.54
N ASP A 41 12.35 -3.67 -15.64
CA ASP A 41 13.23 -3.69 -14.48
C ASP A 41 14.09 -2.42 -14.33
N GLU A 42 13.74 -1.37 -15.04
CA GLU A 42 14.51 -0.12 -14.95
C GLU A 42 14.38 0.47 -13.54
N PRO A 43 15.49 0.92 -12.93
CA PRO A 43 15.44 1.53 -11.60
C PRO A 43 14.63 2.83 -11.59
N GLY A 44 13.78 2.99 -10.60
CA GLY A 44 12.91 4.13 -10.41
C GLY A 44 11.65 3.70 -9.68
N THR A 45 10.66 4.57 -9.65
CA THR A 45 9.39 4.27 -9.01
C THR A 45 8.28 4.08 -10.04
N ASN A 46 7.08 3.75 -9.56
CA ASN A 46 5.90 3.60 -10.41
C ASN A 46 4.64 3.75 -9.57
N PRO A 47 3.48 4.00 -10.20
CA PRO A 47 2.23 4.19 -9.45
C PRO A 47 1.83 2.99 -8.60
N GLU A 48 2.04 1.78 -9.09
CA GLU A 48 1.61 0.57 -8.39
C GLU A 48 2.40 0.35 -7.09
N GLU A 49 3.70 0.58 -7.12
CA GLU A 49 4.54 0.50 -5.93
C GLU A 49 4.15 1.57 -4.90
N LEU A 50 3.80 2.77 -5.35
CA LEU A 50 3.35 3.84 -4.46
C LEU A 50 1.99 3.52 -3.83
N LEU A 51 1.07 2.93 -4.61
CA LEU A 51 -0.20 2.45 -4.07
C LEU A 51 0.04 1.33 -3.05
N ALA A 52 0.98 0.44 -3.32
CA ALA A 52 1.32 -0.64 -2.40
C ALA A 52 1.84 -0.09 -1.07
N ALA A 53 2.76 0.87 -1.12
CA ALA A 53 3.29 1.50 0.09
C ALA A 53 2.17 2.22 0.86
N ALA A 54 1.30 2.93 0.15
CA ALA A 54 0.16 3.62 0.75
C ALA A 54 -0.79 2.64 1.44
N HIS A 55 -1.11 1.54 0.78
CA HIS A 55 -2.03 0.54 1.33
C HIS A 55 -1.43 -0.15 2.56
N ALA A 56 -0.16 -0.55 2.46
CA ALA A 56 0.53 -1.18 3.59
C ALA A 56 0.56 -0.23 4.79
N GLY A 57 0.90 1.03 4.58
CA GLY A 57 0.97 2.03 5.65
C GLY A 57 -0.38 2.31 6.29
N CYS A 58 -1.41 2.48 5.48
CA CYS A 58 -2.77 2.76 5.95
C CYS A 58 -3.35 1.59 6.75
N PHE A 59 -3.24 0.39 6.23
CA PHE A 59 -3.70 -0.82 6.91
C PHE A 59 -2.99 -1.02 8.24
N THR A 60 -1.66 -0.92 8.24
CA THR A 60 -0.84 -1.16 9.42
C THR A 60 -1.16 -0.17 10.53
N MET A 61 -1.31 1.10 10.19
CA MET A 61 -1.68 2.12 11.18
C MET A 61 -3.10 1.89 11.71
N ALA A 62 -4.04 1.53 10.84
CA ALA A 62 -5.41 1.22 11.27
C ALA A 62 -5.42 0.08 12.28
N LEU A 63 -4.66 -0.98 12.01
CA LEU A 63 -4.55 -2.11 12.93
C LEU A 63 -3.87 -1.69 14.24
N SER A 64 -2.81 -0.89 14.15
CA SER A 64 -2.12 -0.38 15.34
C SER A 64 -3.08 0.39 16.26
N PHE A 65 -3.92 1.24 15.69
CA PHE A 65 -4.89 2.00 16.47
C PHE A 65 -5.97 1.10 17.07
N ALA A 66 -6.41 0.08 16.32
CA ALA A 66 -7.38 -0.88 16.84
C ALA A 66 -6.80 -1.68 18.02
N LEU A 67 -5.55 -2.09 17.91
CA LEU A 67 -4.84 -2.79 18.99
C LEU A 67 -4.71 -1.91 20.23
N ALA A 68 -4.34 -0.65 20.04
CA ALA A 68 -4.23 0.29 21.16
C ALA A 68 -5.57 0.47 21.87
N ARG A 69 -6.67 0.62 21.12
CA ARG A 69 -8.00 0.74 21.72
C ARG A 69 -8.42 -0.53 22.48
N ALA A 70 -7.91 -1.68 22.07
CA ALA A 70 -8.17 -2.95 22.73
C ALA A 70 -7.24 -3.21 23.93
N GLY A 71 -6.35 -2.28 24.26
CA GLY A 71 -5.48 -2.36 25.43
C GLY A 71 -4.09 -2.93 25.16
N HIS A 72 -3.73 -3.16 23.90
CA HIS A 72 -2.39 -3.63 23.55
C HIS A 72 -1.50 -2.44 23.19
N SER A 73 -0.36 -2.32 23.84
CA SER A 73 0.53 -1.17 23.65
C SER A 73 1.95 -1.55 23.22
N ASP A 74 2.23 -2.84 23.09
CA ASP A 74 3.57 -3.32 22.82
C ASP A 74 3.52 -4.34 21.68
N GLY A 75 4.53 -4.31 20.82
CA GLY A 75 4.65 -5.24 19.72
C GLY A 75 5.13 -4.58 18.44
N THR A 76 5.15 -5.39 17.38
CA THR A 76 5.52 -4.92 16.05
C THR A 76 4.57 -5.47 15.00
N LEU A 77 4.35 -4.66 13.98
CA LEU A 77 3.56 -5.03 12.80
C LEU A 77 4.40 -4.73 11.56
N GLU A 78 4.53 -5.70 10.68
CA GLU A 78 5.18 -5.51 9.39
C GLU A 78 4.24 -6.00 8.30
N THR A 79 3.98 -5.14 7.30
CA THR A 79 3.05 -5.45 6.23
C THR A 79 3.70 -5.24 4.88
N GLU A 80 3.56 -6.22 4.00
CA GLU A 80 3.87 -6.06 2.60
C GLU A 80 2.55 -6.04 1.83
N ALA A 81 2.39 -5.09 0.91
CA ALA A 81 1.29 -5.09 -0.04
C ALA A 81 1.84 -5.35 -1.43
N LYS A 82 1.19 -6.24 -2.17
CA LYS A 82 1.52 -6.50 -3.57
C LYS A 82 0.35 -6.09 -4.42
N VAL A 83 0.54 -5.04 -5.20
CA VAL A 83 -0.47 -4.48 -6.09
C VAL A 83 -0.23 -5.03 -7.49
N THR A 84 -1.26 -5.63 -8.07
CA THR A 84 -1.18 -6.28 -9.38
C THR A 84 -1.84 -5.42 -10.45
N LEU A 85 -1.11 -5.21 -11.54
CA LEU A 85 -1.58 -4.50 -12.73
C LEU A 85 -1.73 -5.54 -13.84
N ASP A 86 -2.97 -5.78 -14.27
CA ASP A 86 -3.28 -6.75 -15.30
C ASP A 86 -3.68 -6.09 -16.60
N LYS A 87 -3.37 -6.73 -17.72
CA LYS A 87 -3.84 -6.27 -19.01
C LYS A 87 -5.35 -6.46 -19.11
N ASP A 88 -6.03 -5.42 -19.60
CA ASP A 88 -7.48 -5.36 -19.71
C ASP A 88 -7.84 -4.80 -21.08
N GLY A 89 -8.07 -5.70 -22.06
CA GLY A 89 -8.24 -5.29 -23.45
C GLY A 89 -7.01 -4.56 -23.97
N ASP A 90 -7.18 -3.33 -24.43
CA ASP A 90 -6.09 -2.49 -24.90
C ASP A 90 -5.45 -1.66 -23.78
N GLY A 91 -5.95 -1.78 -22.56
CA GLY A 91 -5.45 -1.03 -21.42
C GLY A 91 -5.03 -1.94 -20.29
N PHE A 92 -4.96 -1.36 -19.09
CA PHE A 92 -4.53 -2.05 -17.87
C PHE A 92 -5.48 -1.72 -16.72
N THR A 93 -5.62 -2.67 -15.81
CA THR A 93 -6.44 -2.50 -14.61
C THR A 93 -5.69 -3.01 -13.41
N ILE A 94 -5.74 -2.25 -12.32
CA ILE A 94 -5.24 -2.72 -11.03
C ILE A 94 -6.31 -3.64 -10.45
N THR A 95 -5.99 -4.94 -10.36
CA THR A 95 -6.99 -5.96 -10.06
C THR A 95 -6.93 -6.47 -8.64
N LYS A 96 -5.79 -6.29 -7.96
CA LYS A 96 -5.59 -6.90 -6.65
C LYS A 96 -4.58 -6.12 -5.82
N SER A 97 -4.83 -6.04 -4.51
CA SER A 97 -3.83 -5.66 -3.53
C SER A 97 -3.78 -6.78 -2.48
N ALA A 98 -2.68 -7.50 -2.43
CA ALA A 98 -2.50 -8.62 -1.51
C ALA A 98 -1.64 -8.17 -0.33
N LEU A 99 -2.25 -8.18 0.86
CA LEU A 99 -1.57 -7.81 2.10
C LEU A 99 -1.03 -9.06 2.80
N THR A 100 0.22 -9.01 3.20
CA THR A 100 0.83 -10.05 4.03
C THR A 100 1.35 -9.38 5.30
N LEU A 101 0.79 -9.78 6.44
CA LEU A 101 1.08 -9.17 7.74
C LEU A 101 1.86 -10.15 8.61
N ALA A 102 2.98 -9.69 9.16
CA ALA A 102 3.69 -10.39 10.23
C ALA A 102 3.54 -9.57 11.50
N ALA A 103 2.93 -10.16 12.52
CA ALA A 103 2.64 -9.47 13.77
C ALA A 103 3.29 -10.19 14.95
N LYS A 104 3.82 -9.40 15.86
CA LYS A 104 4.33 -9.88 17.14
C LYS A 104 3.68 -9.02 18.22
N ILE A 105 2.75 -9.61 18.96
CA ILE A 105 1.95 -8.89 19.96
C ILE A 105 1.85 -9.75 21.22
N PRO A 106 2.63 -9.42 22.27
CA PRO A 106 2.63 -10.25 23.49
C PRO A 106 1.23 -10.37 24.12
N GLY A 107 0.82 -11.59 24.37
CA GLY A 107 -0.38 -11.87 25.15
C GLY A 107 -1.71 -11.73 24.45
N ILE A 108 -1.73 -11.45 23.15
CA ILE A 108 -2.99 -11.29 22.44
C ILE A 108 -3.63 -12.66 22.14
N ASP A 109 -4.96 -12.74 22.28
CA ASP A 109 -5.73 -13.89 21.85
C ASP A 109 -5.83 -13.93 20.32
N LYS A 110 -5.63 -15.10 19.73
CA LYS A 110 -5.63 -15.26 18.27
C LYS A 110 -6.93 -14.80 17.63
N ALA A 111 -8.07 -15.14 18.25
CA ALA A 111 -9.39 -14.76 17.71
C ALA A 111 -9.57 -13.24 17.72
N GLU A 112 -9.13 -12.58 18.79
CA GLU A 112 -9.17 -11.11 18.87
C GLU A 112 -8.28 -10.49 17.79
N PHE A 113 -7.08 -11.00 17.62
CA PHE A 113 -6.16 -10.51 16.60
C PHE A 113 -6.77 -10.62 15.20
N GLU A 114 -7.31 -11.80 14.87
CA GLU A 114 -7.91 -12.02 13.55
C GLU A 114 -9.09 -11.10 13.29
N ARG A 115 -9.92 -10.85 14.29
CA ARG A 115 -11.05 -9.92 14.20
C ARG A 115 -10.56 -8.49 13.95
N LEU A 116 -9.58 -8.04 14.73
CA LEU A 116 -9.04 -6.68 14.57
C LEU A 116 -8.35 -6.49 13.23
N ALA A 117 -7.61 -7.51 12.76
CA ALA A 117 -6.96 -7.46 11.45
C ALA A 117 -7.96 -7.40 10.31
N ALA A 118 -9.04 -8.17 10.39
CA ALA A 118 -10.10 -8.13 9.38
C ALA A 118 -10.83 -6.79 9.36
N GLU A 119 -11.09 -6.21 10.52
CA GLU A 119 -11.71 -4.89 10.62
C GLU A 119 -10.80 -3.79 10.04
N ALA A 120 -9.49 -3.86 10.31
CA ALA A 120 -8.53 -2.91 9.76
C ALA A 120 -8.44 -3.03 8.23
N LYS A 121 -8.46 -4.27 7.71
CA LYS A 121 -8.47 -4.50 6.25
C LYS A 121 -9.68 -3.83 5.60
N ALA A 122 -10.85 -4.01 6.16
CA ALA A 122 -12.08 -3.46 5.60
C ALA A 122 -12.20 -1.96 5.80
N GLY A 123 -11.69 -1.46 6.92
CA GLY A 123 -11.92 -0.08 7.37
C GLY A 123 -10.86 0.93 7.00
N CYS A 124 -9.66 0.50 6.62
CA CYS A 124 -8.62 1.47 6.30
C CYS A 124 -9.03 2.27 5.05
N PRO A 125 -8.83 3.60 5.06
CA PRO A 125 -9.28 4.45 3.95
C PRO A 125 -8.78 4.05 2.57
N VAL A 126 -7.56 3.54 2.45
CA VAL A 126 -7.04 3.10 1.15
C VAL A 126 -7.76 1.84 0.68
N SER A 127 -8.07 0.90 1.59
CA SER A 127 -8.89 -0.27 1.25
C SER A 127 -10.26 0.14 0.71
N LYS A 128 -10.87 1.15 1.33
CA LYS A 128 -12.17 1.65 0.89
C LYS A 128 -12.11 2.32 -0.48
N LEU A 129 -10.98 2.93 -0.81
CA LEU A 129 -10.77 3.58 -2.11
C LEU A 129 -10.66 2.56 -3.24
N PHE A 130 -10.03 1.41 -2.99
CA PHE A 130 -9.73 0.43 -4.02
C PHE A 130 -10.98 -0.35 -4.44
N LYS A 131 -11.20 -0.43 -5.76
CA LYS A 131 -12.17 -1.37 -6.34
C LYS A 131 -11.58 -2.76 -6.48
N ALA A 132 -10.25 -2.87 -6.44
CA ALA A 132 -9.54 -4.12 -6.62
C ALA A 132 -9.85 -5.10 -5.49
N GLU A 133 -9.62 -6.39 -5.75
CA GLU A 133 -9.68 -7.41 -4.71
C GLU A 133 -8.59 -7.16 -3.67
N ILE A 134 -8.96 -7.26 -2.40
CA ILE A 134 -8.01 -7.11 -1.30
C ILE A 134 -7.97 -8.43 -0.53
N THR A 135 -6.78 -9.02 -0.42
CA THR A 135 -6.59 -10.24 0.36
C THR A 135 -5.68 -9.95 1.55
N LEU A 136 -5.80 -10.76 2.59
CA LEU A 136 -4.95 -10.64 3.78
C LEU A 136 -4.51 -12.02 4.23
N GLU A 137 -3.20 -12.20 4.31
CA GLU A 137 -2.58 -13.35 4.96
C GLU A 137 -1.79 -12.82 6.15
N HIS A 138 -1.75 -13.58 7.22
CA HIS A 138 -1.05 -13.13 8.41
C HIS A 138 -0.34 -14.25 9.13
N THR A 139 0.71 -13.88 9.86
CA THR A 139 1.33 -14.70 10.88
C THR A 139 1.33 -13.91 12.17
N LEU A 140 1.13 -14.59 13.27
CA LEU A 140 1.09 -13.98 14.58
C LEU A 140 2.04 -14.68 15.53
N GLU A 141 2.89 -13.91 16.18
CA GLU A 141 3.67 -14.35 17.32
C GLU A 141 3.11 -13.60 18.55
N SER A 142 2.62 -14.36 19.51
CA SER A 142 1.99 -13.75 20.68
C SER A 142 2.64 -14.19 21.99
#